data_1cb2bb9e683b5ce06212e34d18c59d12
#
_entry.id   1cb2bb9e683b5ce06212e34d18c59d12
#
_cell.length_a   1.000
_cell.length_b   1.000
_cell.length_c   1.000
_cell.angle_alpha   90.00
_cell.angle_beta   90.00
_cell.angle_gamma   90.00
#
_symmetry.space_group_name_H-M   'P 1'
#
loop_
_entity.id
_entity.type
_entity.pdbx_description
1 polymer ?
#
loop_
_entity_poly.entity_id
_entity_poly.type
_entity_poly.pdbx_seq_one_letter_code
_entity_poly.pdbx_strand_id
1 'polypeptide(L)'
;EVEFIDIDNQHEIEEEEEEENEEDLVTRSPIVTIMGHVDHGKTSLLDYIRHANVIAGEAGGITQHIGAYEVTVKDGRSITFLDTPGHEAFTAMRARGAKVTDIAVIVIAADDAVMPQTKEAISHAQAANVPMVFALNKIDKEGANPERIKEQLSAMNILVEDWGGKYQSQEISARKGLNVDELLDKVLLESDLLELKANPKKPASGTVIEASLDKGRGY
;
A
#
# COMPACT_ATOMS: atom_id res chain seq x y z
N GLU A 1 -15.32 27.35 2.99
CA GLU A 1 -14.18 28.08 3.61
C GLU A 1 -13.26 27.01 4.16
N VAL A 2 -11.98 27.07 3.80
CA VAL A 2 -10.95 26.14 4.30
C VAL A 2 -10.24 26.87 5.41
N GLU A 3 -10.38 26.42 6.65
CA GLU A 3 -9.61 26.94 7.78
C GLU A 3 -8.32 26.15 7.92
N PHE A 4 -7.18 26.85 7.90
CA PHE A 4 -5.88 26.26 8.20
C PHE A 4 -5.64 26.39 9.69
N ILE A 5 -5.48 25.27 10.40
CA ILE A 5 -5.16 25.26 11.82
C ILE A 5 -3.65 25.12 11.97
N ASP A 6 -3.04 26.05 12.65
CA ASP A 6 -1.60 26.06 12.94
C ASP A 6 -1.26 24.96 13.95
N ILE A 7 -0.14 24.27 13.73
CA ILE A 7 0.29 23.07 14.48
C ILE A 7 0.56 23.37 15.98
N ASP A 8 0.76 24.63 16.35
CA ASP A 8 1.04 25.03 17.73
C ASP A 8 -0.20 25.22 18.62
N ASN A 9 -1.39 25.17 18.06
CA ASN A 9 -2.63 25.16 18.82
C ASN A 9 -3.18 23.72 18.86
N GLN A 10 -2.67 22.91 19.78
CA GLN A 10 -3.34 21.69 20.26
C GLN A 10 -4.60 22.09 21.06
N HIS A 11 -5.55 22.73 20.41
CA HIS A 11 -6.93 22.59 20.85
C HIS A 11 -7.38 21.23 20.33
N GLU A 12 -7.52 20.30 21.24
CA GLU A 12 -8.35 19.12 21.09
C GLU A 12 -9.62 19.57 20.36
N ILE A 13 -9.70 19.28 19.07
CA ILE A 13 -10.99 19.17 18.42
C ILE A 13 -11.57 17.96 19.16
N GLU A 14 -12.41 18.20 20.15
CA GLU A 14 -13.37 17.21 20.61
C GLU A 14 -14.12 16.82 19.33
N GLU A 15 -13.67 15.75 18.67
CA GLU A 15 -14.53 15.00 17.78
C GLU A 15 -15.71 14.65 18.69
N GLU A 16 -16.83 15.36 18.57
CA GLU A 16 -18.10 14.86 19.04
C GLU A 16 -18.20 13.48 18.39
N GLU A 17 -17.90 12.43 19.15
CA GLU A 17 -18.22 11.06 18.81
C GLU A 17 -19.76 11.02 18.73
N GLU A 18 -20.31 11.50 17.59
CA GLU A 18 -21.67 11.16 17.25
C GLU A 18 -21.70 9.63 17.27
N GLU A 19 -22.51 9.07 18.17
CA GLU A 19 -22.71 7.63 18.29
C GLU A 19 -22.97 7.08 16.87
N GLU A 20 -21.98 6.40 16.32
CA GLU A 20 -22.10 5.80 14.99
C GLU A 20 -23.18 4.72 15.06
N ASN A 21 -24.31 4.98 14.43
CA ASN A 21 -25.31 3.95 14.23
C ASN A 21 -24.70 2.85 13.36
N GLU A 22 -24.54 1.67 13.92
CA GLU A 22 -24.00 0.50 13.18
C GLU A 22 -24.80 0.21 11.90
N GLU A 23 -26.07 0.62 11.85
CA GLU A 23 -26.96 0.45 10.67
C GLU A 23 -26.53 1.32 9.47
N ASP A 24 -25.77 2.39 9.69
CA ASP A 24 -25.31 3.29 8.62
C ASP A 24 -23.91 2.92 8.08
N LEU A 25 -23.27 1.92 8.68
CA LEU A 25 -21.96 1.45 8.26
C LEU A 25 -22.04 0.52 7.05
N VAL A 26 -21.32 0.85 5.99
CA VAL A 26 -21.15 0.00 4.80
C VAL A 26 -19.71 -0.45 4.66
N THR A 27 -19.49 -1.64 4.10
CA THR A 27 -18.15 -2.12 3.76
C THR A 27 -17.51 -1.18 2.75
N ARG A 28 -16.26 -0.81 2.97
CA ARG A 28 -15.47 0.03 2.06
C ARG A 28 -14.30 -0.73 1.45
N SER A 29 -13.83 -0.24 0.30
CA SER A 29 -12.61 -0.74 -0.33
C SER A 29 -11.40 -0.54 0.57
N PRO A 30 -10.47 -1.53 0.65
CA PRO A 30 -9.21 -1.35 1.35
C PRO A 30 -8.31 -0.37 0.62
N ILE A 31 -7.58 0.43 1.39
CA ILE A 31 -6.51 1.30 0.91
C ILE A 31 -5.20 0.55 1.04
N VAL A 32 -4.54 0.30 -0.08
CA VAL A 32 -3.34 -0.53 -0.18
C VAL A 32 -2.16 0.29 -0.67
N THR A 33 -1.07 0.29 0.09
CA THR A 33 0.18 0.94 -0.33
C THR A 33 1.17 -0.10 -0.80
N ILE A 34 1.80 0.14 -1.96
CA ILE A 34 2.84 -0.73 -2.52
C ILE A 34 4.22 -0.18 -2.17
N MET A 35 5.06 -1.05 -1.61
CA MET A 35 6.37 -0.70 -1.08
C MET A 35 7.44 -1.70 -1.50
N GLY A 36 8.68 -1.34 -1.25
CA GLY A 36 9.84 -2.17 -1.53
C GLY A 36 10.97 -1.37 -2.17
N HIS A 37 12.08 -2.03 -2.43
CA HIS A 37 13.27 -1.41 -2.99
C HIS A 37 13.06 -0.88 -4.42
N VAL A 38 13.89 0.08 -4.83
CA VAL A 38 13.97 0.53 -6.23
C VAL A 38 14.25 -0.68 -7.12
N ASP A 39 13.72 -0.70 -8.34
CA ASP A 39 13.87 -1.78 -9.34
C ASP A 39 13.32 -3.16 -8.94
N HIS A 40 12.64 -3.33 -7.82
CA HIS A 40 11.95 -4.57 -7.49
C HIS A 40 10.65 -4.78 -8.27
N GLY A 41 10.23 -3.77 -9.06
CA GLY A 41 9.13 -3.87 -10.01
C GLY A 41 7.78 -3.41 -9.46
N LYS A 42 7.77 -2.48 -8.49
CA LYS A 42 6.55 -1.84 -7.99
C LYS A 42 5.74 -1.19 -9.11
N THR A 43 6.37 -0.30 -9.88
CA THR A 43 5.71 0.39 -11.01
C THR A 43 5.20 -0.61 -12.06
N SER A 44 5.97 -1.68 -12.35
CA SER A 44 5.50 -2.73 -13.28
C SER A 44 4.27 -3.47 -12.76
N LEU A 45 4.19 -3.71 -11.45
CA LEU A 45 3.04 -4.34 -10.82
C LEU A 45 1.81 -3.42 -10.89
N LEU A 46 1.99 -2.15 -10.58
CA LEU A 46 0.94 -1.14 -10.64
C LEU A 46 0.44 -0.93 -12.07
N ASP A 47 1.35 -0.88 -13.04
CA ASP A 47 1.00 -0.79 -14.46
C ASP A 47 0.14 -1.97 -14.92
N TYR A 48 0.55 -3.19 -14.54
CA TYR A 48 -0.23 -4.37 -14.87
C TYR A 48 -1.63 -4.30 -14.26
N ILE A 49 -1.73 -3.95 -12.98
CA ILE A 49 -3.01 -3.83 -12.28
C ILE A 49 -3.91 -2.76 -12.92
N ARG A 50 -3.37 -1.62 -13.33
CA ARG A 50 -4.13 -0.53 -13.98
C ARG A 50 -4.43 -0.77 -15.44
N HIS A 51 -3.81 -1.74 -16.09
CA HIS A 51 -3.80 -1.88 -17.56
C HIS A 51 -3.30 -0.61 -18.28
N ALA A 52 -2.42 0.14 -17.63
CA ALA A 52 -1.80 1.34 -18.17
C ALA A 52 -0.29 1.16 -18.28
N ASN A 53 0.33 1.76 -19.27
CA ASN A 53 1.80 1.68 -19.44
C ASN A 53 2.46 2.92 -18.83
N VAL A 54 2.49 2.99 -17.48
CA VAL A 54 3.07 4.11 -16.73
C VAL A 54 4.60 4.16 -16.88
N ILE A 55 5.25 2.99 -17.00
CA ILE A 55 6.71 2.90 -17.15
C ILE A 55 7.21 3.69 -18.36
N ALA A 56 6.41 3.73 -19.43
CA ALA A 56 6.76 4.49 -20.65
C ALA A 56 6.58 6.02 -20.50
N GLY A 57 5.83 6.46 -19.49
CA GLY A 57 5.51 7.88 -19.26
C GLY A 57 6.35 8.55 -18.18
N GLU A 58 6.93 7.80 -17.25
CA GLU A 58 7.73 8.34 -16.16
C GLU A 58 9.23 8.34 -16.47
N ALA A 59 9.89 9.48 -16.22
CA ALA A 59 11.33 9.60 -16.38
C ALA A 59 12.07 8.68 -15.41
N GLY A 60 12.81 7.71 -15.94
CA GLY A 60 13.59 6.75 -15.16
C GLY A 60 12.82 5.52 -14.68
N GLY A 61 11.53 5.35 -15.07
CA GLY A 61 10.73 4.17 -14.69
C GLY A 61 10.47 4.04 -13.19
N ILE A 62 10.47 5.16 -12.45
CA ILE A 62 10.20 5.24 -11.01
C ILE A 62 9.06 6.20 -10.75
N THR A 63 8.25 5.91 -9.75
CA THR A 63 7.18 6.79 -9.28
C THR A 63 7.76 8.03 -8.62
N GLN A 64 7.37 9.21 -9.10
CA GLN A 64 7.87 10.51 -8.62
C GLN A 64 6.83 11.27 -7.78
N HIS A 65 5.55 11.01 -8.00
CA HIS A 65 4.42 11.64 -7.29
C HIS A 65 3.53 10.59 -6.64
N ILE A 66 2.88 10.96 -5.53
CA ILE A 66 1.90 10.08 -4.90
C ILE A 66 0.64 10.07 -5.77
N GLY A 67 0.24 8.87 -6.20
CA GLY A 67 -0.98 8.64 -6.96
C GLY A 67 -1.95 7.73 -6.21
N ALA A 68 -3.24 8.05 -6.23
CA ALA A 68 -4.29 7.17 -5.73
C ALA A 68 -5.20 6.76 -6.87
N TYR A 69 -5.51 5.47 -6.97
CA TYR A 69 -6.44 4.96 -7.98
C TYR A 69 -7.16 3.71 -7.49
N GLU A 70 -8.39 3.55 -7.92
CA GLU A 70 -9.23 2.41 -7.59
C GLU A 70 -9.21 1.39 -8.73
N VAL A 71 -9.10 0.12 -8.37
CA VAL A 71 -9.15 -1.00 -9.30
C VAL A 71 -10.25 -1.96 -8.87
N THR A 72 -11.14 -2.31 -9.79
CA THR A 72 -12.14 -3.35 -9.58
C THR A 72 -11.55 -4.70 -10.00
N VAL A 73 -11.53 -5.64 -9.08
CA VAL A 73 -11.06 -7.01 -9.33
C VAL A 73 -12.15 -7.88 -9.98
N LYS A 74 -11.81 -9.09 -10.40
CA LYS A 74 -12.70 -9.97 -11.17
C LYS A 74 -14.01 -10.35 -10.45
N ASP A 75 -14.01 -10.36 -9.14
CA ASP A 75 -15.18 -10.65 -8.32
C ASP A 75 -16.12 -9.44 -8.09
N GLY A 76 -15.77 -8.28 -8.64
CA GLY A 76 -16.54 -7.03 -8.55
C GLY A 76 -16.20 -6.18 -7.31
N ARG A 77 -15.31 -6.63 -6.44
CA ARG A 77 -14.78 -5.82 -5.32
C ARG A 77 -13.75 -4.82 -5.82
N SER A 78 -13.58 -3.73 -5.10
CA SER A 78 -12.60 -2.70 -5.42
C SER A 78 -11.47 -2.65 -4.40
N ILE A 79 -10.27 -2.27 -4.87
CA ILE A 79 -9.08 -1.99 -4.05
C ILE A 79 -8.57 -0.62 -4.45
N THR A 80 -8.31 0.26 -3.47
CA THR A 80 -7.67 1.55 -3.71
C THR A 80 -6.19 1.44 -3.47
N PHE A 81 -5.40 1.65 -4.52
CA PHE A 81 -3.94 1.64 -4.44
C PHE A 81 -3.40 3.05 -4.24
N LEU A 82 -2.44 3.16 -3.31
CA LEU A 82 -1.58 4.33 -3.17
C LEU A 82 -0.20 4.00 -3.75
N ASP A 83 0.13 4.65 -4.85
CA ASP A 83 1.46 4.60 -5.44
C ASP A 83 2.32 5.70 -4.82
N THR A 84 3.39 5.32 -4.16
CA THR A 84 4.22 6.24 -3.40
C THR A 84 5.67 6.14 -3.82
N PRO A 85 6.38 7.29 -3.99
CA PRO A 85 7.81 7.27 -4.20
C PRO A 85 8.51 6.72 -2.94
N GLY A 86 9.00 5.49 -3.01
CA GLY A 86 9.86 4.87 -1.99
C GLY A 86 9.39 5.01 -0.54
N HIS A 87 10.16 5.75 0.28
CA HIS A 87 10.01 5.85 1.73
C HIS A 87 9.16 7.01 2.23
N GLU A 88 8.92 8.02 1.41
CA GLU A 88 8.46 9.33 1.88
C GLU A 88 7.03 9.31 2.42
N ALA A 89 6.15 8.51 1.84
CA ALA A 89 4.76 8.43 2.28
C ALA A 89 4.61 8.00 3.74
N PHE A 90 5.37 7.00 4.20
CA PHE A 90 5.29 6.56 5.60
C PHE A 90 5.92 7.54 6.59
N THR A 91 6.97 8.23 6.20
CA THR A 91 7.58 9.25 7.04
C THR A 91 6.63 10.43 7.24
N ALA A 92 5.96 10.88 6.18
CA ALA A 92 4.95 11.92 6.23
C ALA A 92 3.69 11.49 7.00
N MET A 93 3.25 10.23 6.83
CA MET A 93 2.09 9.65 7.54
C MET A 93 2.33 9.56 9.05
N ARG A 94 3.53 9.15 9.50
CA ARG A 94 3.88 9.06 10.92
C ARG A 94 3.92 10.42 11.60
N ALA A 95 4.45 11.42 10.92
CA ALA A 95 4.54 12.78 11.45
C ALA A 95 3.15 13.38 11.75
N ARG A 96 2.09 12.87 11.09
CA ARG A 96 0.71 13.36 11.22
C ARG A 96 -0.23 12.44 12.01
N GLY A 97 0.26 11.29 12.52
CA GLY A 97 -0.55 10.35 13.30
C GLY A 97 -1.68 9.66 12.52
N ALA A 98 -1.81 9.91 11.23
CA ALA A 98 -2.90 9.37 10.43
C ALA A 98 -2.55 8.00 9.83
N LYS A 99 -3.41 7.02 10.06
CA LYS A 99 -3.36 5.72 9.38
C LYS A 99 -4.02 5.87 8.01
N VAL A 100 -3.23 6.12 6.97
CA VAL A 100 -3.75 6.35 5.61
C VAL A 100 -3.88 5.05 4.82
N THR A 101 -3.19 3.98 5.21
CA THR A 101 -3.24 2.67 4.53
C THR A 101 -3.77 1.59 5.46
N ASP A 102 -4.56 0.69 4.91
CA ASP A 102 -5.10 -0.47 5.63
C ASP A 102 -4.19 -1.68 5.49
N ILE A 103 -3.56 -1.87 4.32
CA ILE A 103 -2.70 -3.01 4.01
C ILE A 103 -1.46 -2.52 3.25
N ALA A 104 -0.29 -3.08 3.58
CA ALA A 104 0.96 -2.82 2.87
C ALA A 104 1.36 -4.03 2.01
N VAL A 105 1.53 -3.84 0.71
CA VAL A 105 2.11 -4.85 -0.19
C VAL A 105 3.60 -4.58 -0.34
N ILE A 106 4.43 -5.50 0.16
CA ILE A 106 5.88 -5.40 0.13
C ILE A 106 6.42 -6.19 -1.07
N VAL A 107 6.91 -5.49 -2.08
CA VAL A 107 7.45 -6.09 -3.31
C VAL A 107 8.94 -6.36 -3.16
N ILE A 108 9.33 -7.62 -3.36
CA ILE A 108 10.72 -8.09 -3.29
C ILE A 108 11.06 -8.84 -4.58
N ALA A 109 12.14 -8.47 -5.23
CA ALA A 109 12.58 -9.19 -6.43
C ALA A 109 13.23 -10.53 -6.05
N ALA A 110 12.74 -11.64 -6.62
CA ALA A 110 13.24 -12.98 -6.35
C ALA A 110 14.65 -13.26 -6.95
N ASP A 111 15.09 -12.40 -7.86
CA ASP A 111 16.46 -12.42 -8.43
C ASP A 111 17.46 -11.58 -7.59
N ASP A 112 17.01 -10.98 -6.49
CA ASP A 112 17.82 -10.13 -5.62
C ASP A 112 17.75 -10.60 -4.15
N ALA A 113 17.79 -9.69 -3.19
CA ALA A 113 17.72 -9.95 -1.75
C ALA A 113 16.76 -9.00 -1.04
N VAL A 114 16.51 -9.24 0.25
CA VAL A 114 15.79 -8.28 1.10
C VAL A 114 16.69 -7.07 1.37
N MET A 115 16.55 -6.04 0.56
CA MET A 115 17.36 -4.83 0.57
C MET A 115 17.07 -3.93 1.78
N PRO A 116 17.98 -3.02 2.17
CA PRO A 116 17.80 -2.13 3.33
C PRO A 116 16.48 -1.35 3.30
N GLN A 117 16.09 -0.83 2.15
CA GLN A 117 14.83 -0.11 1.97
C GLN A 117 13.61 -1.00 2.22
N THR A 118 13.67 -2.26 1.83
CA THR A 118 12.60 -3.22 2.13
C THR A 118 12.49 -3.48 3.63
N LYS A 119 13.62 -3.61 4.33
CA LYS A 119 13.65 -3.77 5.80
C LYS A 119 13.05 -2.55 6.50
N GLU A 120 13.34 -1.37 6.01
CA GLU A 120 12.78 -0.13 6.53
C GLU A 120 11.26 -0.08 6.31
N ALA A 121 10.78 -0.40 5.10
CA ALA A 121 9.35 -0.48 4.79
C ALA A 121 8.62 -1.46 5.72
N ILE A 122 9.19 -2.64 5.96
CA ILE A 122 8.67 -3.63 6.90
C ILE A 122 8.61 -3.07 8.32
N SER A 123 9.69 -2.46 8.81
CA SER A 123 9.74 -1.85 10.14
C SER A 123 8.67 -0.76 10.31
N HIS A 124 8.43 0.02 9.26
CA HIS A 124 7.40 1.05 9.28
C HIS A 124 5.99 0.48 9.33
N ALA A 125 5.70 -0.54 8.52
CA ALA A 125 4.41 -1.22 8.53
C ALA A 125 4.15 -1.88 9.90
N GLN A 126 5.16 -2.51 10.50
CA GLN A 126 5.07 -3.10 11.84
C GLN A 126 4.82 -2.03 12.93
N ALA A 127 5.56 -0.91 12.88
CA ALA A 127 5.38 0.19 13.84
C ALA A 127 4.00 0.85 13.75
N ALA A 128 3.41 0.88 12.56
CA ALA A 128 2.05 1.36 12.32
C ALA A 128 0.97 0.30 12.55
N ASN A 129 1.35 -0.93 12.90
CA ASN A 129 0.46 -2.09 13.04
C ASN A 129 -0.41 -2.33 11.79
N VAL A 130 0.19 -2.14 10.60
CA VAL A 130 -0.47 -2.37 9.31
C VAL A 130 -0.17 -3.81 8.86
N PRO A 131 -1.18 -4.61 8.49
CA PRO A 131 -1.00 -5.91 7.88
C PRO A 131 -0.14 -5.84 6.62
N MET A 132 0.70 -6.86 6.41
CA MET A 132 1.61 -6.93 5.27
C MET A 132 1.35 -8.17 4.43
N VAL A 133 1.33 -7.98 3.11
CA VAL A 133 1.34 -9.06 2.10
C VAL A 133 2.64 -8.96 1.30
N PHE A 134 3.34 -10.07 1.13
CA PHE A 134 4.62 -10.11 0.42
C PHE A 134 4.44 -10.55 -1.04
N ALA A 135 4.84 -9.71 -1.97
CA ALA A 135 4.87 -10.01 -3.40
C ALA A 135 6.32 -10.35 -3.84
N LEU A 136 6.61 -11.65 -4.02
CA LEU A 136 7.92 -12.12 -4.48
C LEU A 136 7.94 -12.04 -6.01
N ASN A 137 8.45 -10.92 -6.53
CA ASN A 137 8.35 -10.57 -7.94
C ASN A 137 9.54 -11.08 -8.76
N LYS A 138 9.36 -11.07 -10.08
CA LYS A 138 10.36 -11.47 -11.09
C LYS A 138 10.69 -12.96 -11.08
N ILE A 139 9.74 -13.82 -10.73
CA ILE A 139 9.94 -15.29 -10.75
C ILE A 139 10.24 -15.84 -12.16
N ASP A 140 9.99 -15.04 -13.19
CA ASP A 140 10.28 -15.37 -14.60
C ASP A 140 11.73 -15.13 -15.00
N LYS A 141 12.55 -14.54 -14.14
CA LYS A 141 13.95 -14.30 -14.40
C LYS A 141 14.81 -15.52 -14.09
N GLU A 142 15.88 -15.70 -14.89
CA GLU A 142 16.93 -16.66 -14.60
C GLU A 142 17.63 -16.29 -13.27
N GLY A 143 17.81 -17.28 -12.39
CA GLY A 143 18.37 -17.07 -11.06
C GLY A 143 17.38 -16.59 -10.00
N ALA A 144 16.10 -16.42 -10.33
CA ALA A 144 15.07 -16.13 -9.34
C ALA A 144 14.98 -17.27 -8.31
N ASN A 145 15.01 -16.91 -7.03
CA ASN A 145 14.93 -17.86 -5.92
C ASN A 145 14.01 -17.32 -4.81
N PRO A 146 12.69 -17.54 -4.94
CA PRO A 146 11.73 -17.10 -3.92
C PRO A 146 11.98 -17.71 -2.54
N GLU A 147 12.43 -18.97 -2.47
CA GLU A 147 12.71 -19.64 -1.18
C GLU A 147 13.83 -18.92 -0.40
N ARG A 148 14.86 -18.46 -1.09
CA ARG A 148 15.92 -17.64 -0.46
C ARG A 148 15.37 -16.34 0.14
N ILE A 149 14.38 -15.73 -0.50
CA ILE A 149 13.72 -14.51 0.05
C ILE A 149 12.92 -14.87 1.29
N LYS A 150 12.16 -15.98 1.27
CA LYS A 150 11.41 -16.48 2.45
C LYS A 150 12.35 -16.79 3.62
N GLU A 151 13.53 -17.37 3.37
CA GLU A 151 14.57 -17.58 4.39
C GLU A 151 15.05 -16.25 5.01
N GLN A 152 15.31 -15.24 4.18
CA GLN A 152 15.74 -13.92 4.66
C GLN A 152 14.65 -13.22 5.48
N LEU A 153 13.39 -13.35 5.09
CA LEU A 153 12.25 -12.83 5.86
C LEU A 153 12.12 -13.57 7.20
N SER A 154 12.25 -14.89 7.19
CA SER A 154 12.23 -15.71 8.43
C SER A 154 13.35 -15.31 9.40
N ALA A 155 14.54 -14.99 8.90
CA ALA A 155 15.65 -14.49 9.72
C ALA A 155 15.35 -13.12 10.39
N MET A 156 14.33 -12.40 9.87
CA MET A 156 13.80 -11.15 10.43
C MET A 156 12.55 -11.37 11.30
N ASN A 157 12.24 -12.59 11.70
CA ASN A 157 11.03 -12.98 12.40
C ASN A 157 9.73 -12.74 11.61
N ILE A 158 9.82 -12.76 10.29
CA ILE A 158 8.69 -12.65 9.38
C ILE A 158 8.49 -14.01 8.72
N LEU A 159 7.58 -14.80 9.30
CA LEU A 159 7.28 -16.12 8.78
C LEU A 159 6.07 -16.05 7.87
N VAL A 160 6.26 -16.46 6.61
CA VAL A 160 5.19 -16.51 5.60
C VAL A 160 4.28 -17.71 5.79
N GLU A 161 3.07 -17.65 5.23
CA GLU A 161 2.05 -18.69 5.40
C GLU A 161 2.49 -20.07 4.90
N ASP A 162 3.23 -20.13 3.80
CA ASP A 162 3.77 -21.37 3.22
C ASP A 162 4.66 -22.13 4.23
N TRP A 163 5.25 -21.42 5.19
CA TRP A 163 6.09 -21.98 6.27
C TRP A 163 5.37 -22.01 7.62
N GLY A 164 4.02 -21.88 7.61
CA GLY A 164 3.20 -21.92 8.82
C GLY A 164 3.17 -20.61 9.61
N GLY A 165 3.58 -19.50 8.99
CA GLY A 165 3.51 -18.16 9.57
C GLY A 165 2.18 -17.46 9.35
N LYS A 166 2.12 -16.20 9.75
CA LYS A 166 0.92 -15.36 9.66
C LYS A 166 0.87 -14.42 8.46
N TYR A 167 2.00 -14.25 7.76
CA TYR A 167 2.07 -13.29 6.67
C TYR A 167 1.76 -13.94 5.34
N GLN A 168 0.82 -13.36 4.60
CA GLN A 168 0.49 -13.78 3.24
C GLN A 168 1.68 -13.51 2.32
N SER A 169 1.97 -14.44 1.42
CA SER A 169 2.99 -14.26 0.39
C SER A 169 2.52 -14.82 -0.95
N GLN A 170 2.90 -14.18 -2.05
CA GLN A 170 2.61 -14.63 -3.40
C GLN A 170 3.81 -14.44 -4.32
N GLU A 171 4.16 -15.50 -5.02
CA GLU A 171 5.19 -15.49 -6.05
C GLU A 171 4.58 -14.99 -7.36
N ILE A 172 5.12 -13.90 -7.93
CA ILE A 172 4.54 -13.23 -9.09
C ILE A 172 5.58 -12.89 -10.16
N SER A 173 5.10 -12.68 -11.38
CA SER A 173 5.81 -11.90 -12.37
C SER A 173 4.93 -10.74 -12.84
N ALA A 174 5.19 -9.57 -12.32
CA ALA A 174 4.46 -8.35 -12.69
C ALA A 174 4.56 -8.06 -14.20
N ARG A 175 5.73 -8.33 -14.80
CA ARG A 175 5.96 -8.13 -16.25
C ARG A 175 5.12 -9.06 -17.13
N LYS A 176 4.92 -10.32 -16.70
CA LYS A 176 4.15 -11.33 -17.45
C LYS A 176 2.71 -11.45 -16.96
N GLY A 177 2.35 -10.78 -15.88
CA GLY A 177 1.05 -10.90 -15.25
C GLY A 177 0.80 -12.25 -14.57
N LEU A 178 1.86 -13.01 -14.26
CA LEU A 178 1.70 -14.32 -13.61
C LEU A 178 1.36 -14.13 -12.15
N ASN A 179 0.31 -14.80 -11.67
CA ASN A 179 -0.14 -14.89 -10.29
C ASN A 179 -0.45 -13.50 -9.66
N VAL A 180 -0.72 -12.48 -10.48
CA VAL A 180 -1.06 -11.15 -9.95
C VAL A 180 -2.49 -11.15 -9.40
N ASP A 181 -3.41 -11.88 -10.05
CA ASP A 181 -4.78 -12.03 -9.54
C ASP A 181 -4.79 -12.72 -8.18
N GLU A 182 -3.98 -13.76 -7.99
CA GLU A 182 -3.83 -14.47 -6.71
C GLU A 182 -3.25 -13.57 -5.62
N LEU A 183 -2.35 -12.65 -5.98
CA LEU A 183 -1.88 -11.62 -5.05
C LEU A 183 -3.03 -10.71 -4.61
N LEU A 184 -3.87 -10.27 -5.54
CA LEU A 184 -5.03 -9.43 -5.23
C LEU A 184 -6.06 -10.16 -4.37
N ASP A 185 -6.28 -11.45 -4.59
CA ASP A 185 -7.14 -12.29 -3.75
C ASP A 185 -6.61 -12.37 -2.31
N LYS A 186 -5.28 -12.50 -2.12
CA LYS A 186 -4.66 -12.48 -0.78
C LYS A 186 -4.78 -11.12 -0.10
N VAL A 187 -4.68 -10.03 -0.84
CA VAL A 187 -4.92 -8.68 -0.32
C VAL A 187 -6.37 -8.53 0.14
N LEU A 188 -7.33 -9.04 -0.63
CA LEU A 188 -8.74 -9.02 -0.25
C LEU A 188 -9.03 -9.90 0.96
N LEU A 189 -8.37 -11.05 1.08
CA LEU A 189 -8.47 -11.92 2.25
C LEU A 189 -8.02 -11.17 3.53
N GLU A 190 -6.89 -10.46 3.49
CA GLU A 190 -6.46 -9.62 4.60
C GLU A 190 -7.45 -8.47 4.89
N SER A 191 -8.04 -7.89 3.84
CA SER A 191 -9.07 -6.86 3.99
C SER A 191 -10.32 -7.38 4.70
N ASP A 192 -10.75 -8.60 4.38
CA ASP A 192 -11.91 -9.24 5.01
C ASP A 192 -11.69 -9.44 6.53
N LEU A 193 -10.46 -9.77 6.93
CA LEU A 193 -10.08 -9.90 8.35
C LEU A 193 -10.10 -8.56 9.11
N LEU A 194 -9.95 -7.44 8.40
CA LEU A 194 -9.97 -6.10 9.00
C LEU A 194 -11.39 -5.54 9.18
N GLU A 195 -12.40 -6.17 8.57
CA GLU A 195 -13.81 -5.73 8.62
C GLU A 195 -13.99 -4.22 8.35
N LEU A 196 -13.36 -3.73 7.26
CA LEU A 196 -13.31 -2.31 6.94
C LEU A 196 -14.70 -1.76 6.64
N LYS A 197 -15.14 -0.77 7.43
CA LYS A 197 -16.43 -0.11 7.31
C LYS A 197 -16.28 1.40 7.25
N ALA A 198 -17.24 2.08 6.65
CA ALA A 198 -17.34 3.54 6.65
C ALA A 198 -18.80 3.98 6.62
N ASN A 199 -19.06 5.17 7.17
CA ASN A 199 -20.38 5.79 7.11
C ASN A 199 -20.42 6.78 5.93
N PRO A 200 -21.14 6.47 4.82
CA PRO A 200 -21.21 7.34 3.65
C PRO A 200 -22.05 8.61 3.87
N LYS A 201 -22.76 8.71 4.99
CA LYS A 201 -23.61 9.87 5.32
C LYS A 201 -22.84 10.94 6.08
N LYS A 202 -21.68 10.62 6.64
CA LYS A 202 -20.83 11.60 7.35
C LYS A 202 -20.17 12.58 6.38
N PRO A 203 -19.88 13.81 6.83
CA PRO A 203 -19.00 14.71 6.11
C PRO A 203 -17.64 14.03 5.81
N ALA A 204 -17.08 14.28 4.64
CA ALA A 204 -15.79 13.70 4.28
C ALA A 204 -14.67 14.29 5.15
N SER A 205 -13.89 13.41 5.78
CA SER A 205 -12.62 13.78 6.41
C SER A 205 -11.48 13.05 5.71
N GLY A 206 -10.31 13.67 5.63
CA GLY A 206 -9.19 13.08 4.93
C GLY A 206 -7.87 13.75 5.25
N THR A 207 -6.77 13.10 4.87
CA THR A 207 -5.41 13.60 5.05
C THR A 207 -4.85 14.04 3.72
N VAL A 208 -4.31 15.27 3.64
CA VAL A 208 -3.58 15.74 2.46
C VAL A 208 -2.22 15.03 2.43
N ILE A 209 -2.02 14.19 1.42
CA ILE A 209 -0.80 13.41 1.23
C ILE A 209 0.24 14.23 0.46
N GLU A 210 -0.19 14.92 -0.60
CA GLU A 210 0.67 15.76 -1.45
C GLU A 210 -0.08 17.04 -1.83
N ALA A 211 0.63 18.15 -1.90
CA ALA A 211 0.10 19.42 -2.40
C ALA A 211 1.11 20.07 -3.34
N SER A 212 0.65 20.57 -4.49
CA SER A 212 1.48 21.29 -5.43
C SER A 212 0.88 22.67 -5.75
N LEU A 213 1.74 23.68 -5.84
CA LEU A 213 1.34 25.03 -6.22
C LEU A 213 1.41 25.20 -7.74
N ASP A 214 0.25 25.37 -8.39
CA ASP A 214 0.17 25.84 -9.77
C ASP A 214 0.12 27.37 -9.81
N LYS A 215 1.04 28.00 -10.54
CA LYS A 215 1.17 29.46 -10.61
C LYS A 215 -0.06 30.16 -11.23
N GLY A 216 -0.97 29.42 -11.86
CA GLY A 216 -2.18 29.94 -12.47
C GLY A 216 -3.47 29.60 -11.74
N ARG A 217 -3.49 28.49 -10.98
CA ARG A 217 -4.69 27.94 -10.32
C ARG A 217 -4.64 27.97 -8.80
N GLY A 218 -3.45 28.21 -8.20
CA GLY A 218 -3.23 28.14 -6.76
C GLY A 218 -2.86 26.72 -6.28
N TYR A 219 -3.12 26.44 -5.00
CA TYR A 219 -2.91 25.11 -4.38
C TYR A 219 -4.03 24.14 -4.75
#